data_e9c2df5cf145b2dd4b80d108a944531e
#
_entry.id   e9c2df5cf145b2dd4b80d108a944531e
#
_cell.length_a   1.000
_cell.length_b   1.000
_cell.length_c   1.000
_cell.angle_alpha   90.00
_cell.angle_beta   90.00
_cell.angle_gamma   90.00
#
_symmetry.space_group_name_H-M   'P 1'
#
loop_
_entity.id
_entity.type
_entity.pdbx_description
1 polymer ?
#
loop_
_entity_poly.entity_id
_entity_poly.type
_entity_poly.pdbx_seq_one_letter_code
_entity_poly.pdbx_strand_id
1 'polypeptide(L)'
;MPLKLLVFGAHPDDCDIQTGGLAALYTKHGHKVKFVSMTNGDAGHHRMGGASLAQRRNAEAQAAAEVIGIDYQLLDNGDGRLEPTLENRYQTIELIRQFKPDLVMTHRPNDYHPDHRYTSIIVQDAAYMVTVPNICPFIRHLDRNPIIMYTHDRFSKPYPFQPNVAVSIDNVIEQKLDMLHCHESQFYEWLPYNAGRLDEVPKTPIDRRKWLAQQRLGQFKHIADEHRDLLIKLYGQQKGGNIQYAE
;
A
#
# COMPACT_ATOMS: atom_id res chain seq x y z
N MET A 1 5.07 -13.27 -20.29
CA MET A 1 3.83 -13.38 -19.50
C MET A 1 3.71 -12.15 -18.59
N PRO A 2 2.52 -11.62 -18.33
CA PRO A 2 2.37 -10.52 -17.39
C PRO A 2 2.77 -10.95 -15.98
N LEU A 3 3.56 -10.13 -15.29
CA LEU A 3 3.86 -10.31 -13.88
C LEU A 3 2.65 -9.98 -13.02
N LYS A 4 2.63 -10.48 -11.79
CA LYS A 4 1.55 -10.27 -10.84
C LYS A 4 2.12 -9.70 -9.53
N LEU A 5 1.65 -8.51 -9.17
CA LEU A 5 1.97 -7.84 -7.91
C LEU A 5 0.78 -7.93 -6.96
N LEU A 6 0.99 -8.44 -5.76
CA LEU A 6 0.01 -8.44 -4.67
C LEU A 6 0.56 -7.59 -3.52
N VAL A 7 -0.20 -6.60 -3.08
CA VAL A 7 0.19 -5.73 -1.96
C VAL A 7 -0.79 -5.89 -0.82
N PHE A 8 -0.28 -6.14 0.39
CA PHE A 8 -1.04 -6.16 1.63
C PHE A 8 -0.76 -4.90 2.44
N GLY A 9 -1.74 -4.02 2.54
CA GLY A 9 -1.79 -2.91 3.48
C GLY A 9 -2.63 -3.27 4.70
N ALA A 10 -2.46 -2.55 5.80
CA ALA A 10 -3.29 -2.71 6.99
C ALA A 10 -4.65 -2.02 6.82
N HIS A 11 -4.65 -0.82 6.26
CA HIS A 11 -5.83 0.04 6.10
C HIS A 11 -6.14 0.34 4.64
N PRO A 12 -7.39 0.78 4.32
CA PRO A 12 -7.83 1.04 2.94
C PRO A 12 -7.23 2.32 2.30
N ASP A 13 -5.93 2.54 2.36
CA ASP A 13 -5.15 3.60 1.73
C ASP A 13 -3.65 3.30 1.77
N ASP A 14 -3.21 2.36 2.61
CA ASP A 14 -1.79 2.01 2.77
C ASP A 14 -1.14 1.57 1.46
N CYS A 15 -1.84 0.72 0.69
CA CYS A 15 -1.32 0.24 -0.59
C CYS A 15 -1.09 1.39 -1.56
N ASP A 16 -2.01 2.35 -1.62
CA ASP A 16 -1.95 3.53 -2.48
C ASP A 16 -0.81 4.46 -2.05
N ILE A 17 -0.66 4.67 -0.74
CA ILE A 17 0.40 5.51 -0.18
C ILE A 17 1.78 4.91 -0.46
N GLN A 18 1.94 3.61 -0.22
CA GLN A 18 3.24 2.94 -0.23
C GLN A 18 3.69 2.49 -1.63
N THR A 19 2.74 2.07 -2.48
CA THR A 19 3.04 1.39 -3.74
C THR A 19 2.18 1.84 -4.92
N GLY A 20 1.42 2.94 -4.79
CA GLY A 20 0.50 3.39 -5.84
C GLY A 20 1.20 3.74 -7.15
N GLY A 21 2.39 4.33 -7.09
CA GLY A 21 3.19 4.61 -8.27
C GLY A 21 3.75 3.34 -8.92
N LEU A 22 4.26 2.41 -8.13
CA LEU A 22 4.71 1.10 -8.62
C LEU A 22 3.54 0.34 -9.27
N ALA A 23 2.36 0.33 -8.65
CA ALA A 23 1.16 -0.29 -9.19
C ALA A 23 0.76 0.31 -10.56
N ALA A 24 0.77 1.65 -10.66
CA ALA A 24 0.50 2.36 -11.91
C ALA A 24 1.52 2.02 -13.01
N LEU A 25 2.80 1.84 -12.67
CA LEU A 25 3.81 1.37 -13.61
C LEU A 25 3.54 -0.06 -14.07
N TYR A 26 3.19 -0.96 -13.13
CA TYR A 26 2.88 -2.36 -13.47
C TYR A 26 1.69 -2.43 -14.44
N THR A 27 0.60 -1.74 -14.18
CA THR A 27 -0.58 -1.74 -15.06
C THR A 27 -0.27 -1.12 -16.43
N LYS A 28 0.49 -0.02 -16.46
CA LYS A 28 0.96 0.63 -17.69
C LYS A 28 1.78 -0.31 -18.58
N HIS A 29 2.49 -1.26 -17.98
CA HIS A 29 3.26 -2.29 -18.69
C HIS A 29 2.49 -3.60 -18.92
N GLY A 30 1.17 -3.62 -18.70
CA GLY A 30 0.31 -4.78 -18.95
C GLY A 30 0.44 -5.88 -17.89
N HIS A 31 0.98 -5.58 -16.73
CA HIS A 31 1.06 -6.48 -15.58
C HIS A 31 -0.22 -6.42 -14.74
N LYS A 32 -0.43 -7.39 -13.86
CA LYS A 32 -1.60 -7.46 -12.98
C LYS A 32 -1.24 -7.03 -11.57
N VAL A 33 -2.09 -6.22 -10.98
CA VAL A 33 -1.94 -5.77 -9.59
C VAL A 33 -3.23 -6.07 -8.82
N LYS A 34 -3.07 -6.48 -7.57
CA LYS A 34 -4.15 -6.56 -6.60
C LYS A 34 -3.69 -5.92 -5.30
N PHE A 35 -4.53 -5.04 -4.76
CA PHE A 35 -4.39 -4.51 -3.41
C PHE A 35 -5.31 -5.26 -2.45
N VAL A 36 -4.83 -5.49 -1.24
CA VAL A 36 -5.60 -6.07 -0.13
C VAL A 36 -5.39 -5.20 1.09
N SER A 37 -6.47 -4.68 1.67
CA SER A 37 -6.45 -4.11 3.01
C SER A 37 -6.84 -5.19 4.00
N MET A 38 -6.03 -5.40 5.04
CA MET A 38 -6.29 -6.40 6.06
C MET A 38 -7.41 -6.01 7.00
N THR A 39 -7.73 -4.70 7.11
CA THR A 39 -8.86 -4.18 7.88
C THR A 39 -9.85 -3.43 6.99
N ASN A 40 -11.06 -3.21 7.51
CA ASN A 40 -12.12 -2.46 6.83
C ASN A 40 -12.06 -0.94 7.08
N GLY A 41 -11.16 -0.47 7.97
CA GLY A 41 -10.93 0.94 8.26
C GLY A 41 -12.04 1.63 9.07
N ASP A 42 -12.83 0.87 9.85
CA ASP A 42 -14.04 1.33 10.54
C ASP A 42 -13.80 2.26 11.75
N ALA A 43 -12.53 2.51 12.12
CA ALA A 43 -12.18 3.38 13.27
C ALA A 43 -11.32 4.60 12.91
N GLY A 44 -10.76 4.65 11.71
CA GLY A 44 -9.83 5.71 11.29
C GLY A 44 -10.50 7.02 10.88
N HIS A 45 -11.31 7.65 11.76
CA HIS A 45 -11.92 8.96 11.53
C HIS A 45 -12.41 9.62 12.83
N HIS A 46 -12.44 10.97 12.88
CA HIS A 46 -12.76 11.74 14.10
C HIS A 46 -14.26 11.96 14.35
N ARG A 47 -15.14 11.70 13.37
CA ARG A 47 -16.61 11.94 13.48
C ARG A 47 -17.44 10.75 13.05
N MET A 48 -16.90 9.84 12.26
CA MET A 48 -17.60 8.70 11.69
C MET A 48 -16.91 7.42 12.16
N GLY A 49 -17.65 6.33 12.32
CA GLY A 49 -17.09 5.04 12.71
C GLY A 49 -18.00 3.88 12.38
N GLY A 50 -17.53 2.66 12.63
CA GLY A 50 -18.28 1.43 12.40
C GLY A 50 -18.62 1.21 10.92
N ALA A 51 -19.73 0.53 10.67
CA ALA A 51 -20.13 0.10 9.32
C ALA A 51 -20.25 1.25 8.31
N SER A 52 -20.67 2.44 8.73
CA SER A 52 -20.80 3.59 7.84
C SER A 52 -19.44 4.09 7.31
N LEU A 53 -18.43 4.12 8.19
CA LEU A 53 -17.07 4.46 7.77
C LEU A 53 -16.45 3.34 6.93
N ALA A 54 -16.62 2.08 7.31
CA ALA A 54 -16.13 0.95 6.52
C ALA A 54 -16.70 0.95 5.10
N GLN A 55 -17.99 1.19 4.92
CA GLN A 55 -18.63 1.31 3.60
C GLN A 55 -18.06 2.48 2.79
N ARG A 56 -17.88 3.65 3.43
CA ARG A 56 -17.27 4.81 2.78
C ARG A 56 -15.84 4.52 2.33
N ARG A 57 -14.99 4.00 3.21
CA ARG A 57 -13.60 3.68 2.89
C ARG A 57 -13.48 2.59 1.83
N ASN A 58 -14.40 1.63 1.82
CA ASN A 58 -14.46 0.66 0.72
C ASN A 58 -14.79 1.35 -0.61
N ALA A 59 -15.77 2.25 -0.67
CA ALA A 59 -16.09 2.99 -1.89
C ALA A 59 -14.90 3.86 -2.37
N GLU A 60 -14.19 4.52 -1.44
CA GLU A 60 -12.98 5.29 -1.73
C GLU A 60 -11.85 4.42 -2.30
N ALA A 61 -11.62 3.23 -1.72
CA ALA A 61 -10.62 2.27 -2.20
C ALA A 61 -10.97 1.72 -3.60
N GLN A 62 -12.26 1.42 -3.86
CA GLN A 62 -12.67 1.00 -5.20
C GLN A 62 -12.47 2.13 -6.23
N ALA A 63 -12.80 3.38 -5.89
CA ALA A 63 -12.55 4.53 -6.76
C ALA A 63 -11.05 4.73 -7.04
N ALA A 64 -10.19 4.55 -6.03
CA ALA A 64 -8.73 4.58 -6.21
C ALA A 64 -8.24 3.47 -7.15
N ALA A 65 -8.77 2.26 -7.00
CA ALA A 65 -8.45 1.13 -7.87
C ALA A 65 -8.84 1.38 -9.34
N GLU A 66 -9.98 2.03 -9.57
CA GLU A 66 -10.46 2.38 -10.93
C GLU A 66 -9.51 3.31 -11.67
N VAL A 67 -8.78 4.21 -10.98
CA VAL A 67 -7.82 5.14 -11.57
C VAL A 67 -6.78 4.43 -12.44
N ILE A 68 -6.33 3.26 -12.01
CA ILE A 68 -5.29 2.48 -12.71
C ILE A 68 -5.76 1.09 -13.15
N GLY A 69 -7.04 0.75 -12.93
CA GLY A 69 -7.66 -0.51 -13.40
C GLY A 69 -7.15 -1.75 -12.68
N ILE A 70 -7.14 -1.74 -11.34
CA ILE A 70 -6.70 -2.87 -10.51
C ILE A 70 -7.83 -3.41 -9.63
N ASP A 71 -7.63 -4.59 -9.05
CA ASP A 71 -8.51 -5.13 -8.01
C ASP A 71 -8.09 -4.59 -6.63
N TYR A 72 -9.05 -4.11 -5.83
CA TYR A 72 -8.84 -3.77 -4.43
C TYR A 72 -9.84 -4.53 -3.54
N GLN A 73 -9.34 -5.33 -2.63
CA GLN A 73 -10.15 -6.11 -1.69
C GLN A 73 -9.91 -5.64 -0.26
N LEU A 74 -10.97 -5.35 0.47
CA LEU A 74 -10.92 -5.09 1.91
C LEU A 74 -11.39 -6.33 2.65
N LEU A 75 -10.62 -6.76 3.67
CA LEU A 75 -11.04 -7.81 4.59
C LEU A 75 -11.82 -7.20 5.74
N ASP A 76 -12.70 -7.99 6.37
CA ASP A 76 -13.62 -7.50 7.40
C ASP A 76 -13.04 -7.61 8.82
N ASN A 77 -11.75 -7.35 9.00
CA ASN A 77 -11.18 -7.13 10.31
C ASN A 77 -11.40 -5.66 10.72
N GLY A 78 -11.72 -5.41 11.99
CA GLY A 78 -11.86 -4.05 12.50
C GLY A 78 -10.53 -3.31 12.55
N ASP A 79 -10.54 -2.02 12.21
CA ASP A 79 -9.42 -1.11 12.32
C ASP A 79 -8.97 -0.95 13.78
N GLY A 80 -7.68 -1.06 14.05
CA GLY A 80 -7.08 -1.08 15.39
C GLY A 80 -7.25 -2.41 16.13
N ARG A 81 -7.84 -3.43 15.49
CA ARG A 81 -8.21 -4.72 16.12
C ARG A 81 -7.68 -5.93 15.34
N LEU A 82 -6.82 -5.72 14.36
CA LEU A 82 -6.20 -6.83 13.63
C LEU A 82 -5.29 -7.62 14.58
N GLU A 83 -5.45 -8.95 14.57
CA GLU A 83 -4.58 -9.88 15.29
C GLU A 83 -4.02 -10.94 14.33
N PRO A 84 -2.80 -11.46 14.58
CA PRO A 84 -2.20 -12.50 13.76
C PRO A 84 -2.77 -13.87 14.10
N THR A 85 -4.09 -14.02 13.92
CA THR A 85 -4.81 -15.26 14.17
C THR A 85 -4.55 -16.29 13.09
N LEU A 86 -4.87 -17.56 13.39
CA LEU A 86 -4.78 -18.63 12.41
C LEU A 86 -5.77 -18.42 11.25
N GLU A 87 -6.93 -17.85 11.52
CA GLU A 87 -7.94 -17.52 10.52
C GLU A 87 -7.39 -16.48 9.52
N ASN A 88 -6.83 -15.37 10.00
CA ASN A 88 -6.24 -14.33 9.17
C ASN A 88 -5.05 -14.87 8.35
N ARG A 89 -4.25 -15.77 8.93
CA ARG A 89 -3.17 -16.45 8.21
C ARG A 89 -3.72 -17.33 7.08
N TYR A 90 -4.73 -18.15 7.34
CA TYR A 90 -5.32 -19.02 6.31
C TYR A 90 -5.95 -18.20 5.19
N GLN A 91 -6.70 -17.15 5.51
CA GLN A 91 -7.26 -16.24 4.52
C GLN A 91 -6.18 -15.61 3.63
N THR A 92 -5.06 -15.20 4.23
CA THR A 92 -3.91 -14.65 3.50
C THR A 92 -3.25 -15.70 2.59
N ILE A 93 -3.07 -16.95 3.06
CA ILE A 93 -2.57 -18.05 2.23
C ILE A 93 -3.48 -18.30 1.04
N GLU A 94 -4.79 -18.31 1.25
CA GLU A 94 -5.78 -18.52 0.20
C GLU A 94 -5.76 -17.41 -0.85
N LEU A 95 -5.69 -16.14 -0.43
CA LEU A 95 -5.56 -14.99 -1.32
C LEU A 95 -4.29 -15.06 -2.19
N ILE A 96 -3.14 -15.37 -1.59
CA ILE A 96 -1.87 -15.52 -2.31
C ILE A 96 -1.98 -16.67 -3.32
N ARG A 97 -2.54 -17.82 -2.94
CA ARG A 97 -2.70 -18.97 -3.84
C ARG A 97 -3.67 -18.71 -4.99
N GLN A 98 -4.78 -18.01 -4.74
CA GLN A 98 -5.77 -17.66 -5.77
C GLN A 98 -5.17 -16.68 -6.78
N PHE A 99 -4.48 -15.65 -6.32
CA PHE A 99 -3.90 -14.64 -7.19
C PHE A 99 -2.63 -15.13 -7.90
N LYS A 100 -1.81 -15.98 -7.24
CA LYS A 100 -0.52 -16.51 -7.74
C LYS A 100 0.44 -15.39 -8.12
N PRO A 101 0.84 -14.54 -7.16
CA PRO A 101 1.73 -13.41 -7.43
C PRO A 101 3.16 -13.87 -7.72
N ASP A 102 3.89 -13.06 -8.48
CA ASP A 102 5.35 -13.15 -8.60
C ASP A 102 6.02 -12.35 -7.47
N LEU A 103 5.39 -11.26 -7.05
CA LEU A 103 5.85 -10.36 -6.00
C LEU A 103 4.71 -10.08 -5.02
N VAL A 104 5.01 -10.22 -3.73
CA VAL A 104 4.16 -9.78 -2.62
C VAL A 104 4.86 -8.65 -1.89
N MET A 105 4.13 -7.57 -1.59
CA MET A 105 4.64 -6.47 -0.78
C MET A 105 3.76 -6.26 0.46
N THR A 106 4.38 -5.85 1.56
CA THR A 106 3.70 -5.61 2.84
C THR A 106 4.52 -4.67 3.72
N HIS A 107 3.95 -4.27 4.86
CA HIS A 107 4.66 -3.51 5.90
C HIS A 107 5.85 -4.26 6.48
N ARG A 108 6.78 -3.54 7.15
CA ARG A 108 7.79 -4.16 8.00
C ARG A 108 7.22 -4.58 9.36
N PRO A 109 7.84 -5.57 10.05
CA PRO A 109 7.37 -6.03 11.36
C PRO A 109 7.66 -5.06 12.51
N ASN A 110 8.38 -3.98 12.30
CA ASN A 110 8.79 -2.98 13.31
C ASN A 110 8.11 -1.61 13.14
N ASP A 111 6.89 -1.61 12.67
CA ASP A 111 6.06 -0.41 12.55
C ASP A 111 5.45 0.00 13.91
N TYR A 112 5.07 1.29 14.07
CA TYR A 112 4.42 1.78 15.30
C TYR A 112 2.96 1.37 15.41
N HIS A 113 2.26 1.20 14.27
CA HIS A 113 0.85 0.81 14.27
C HIS A 113 0.71 -0.70 14.45
N PRO A 114 -0.12 -1.20 15.40
CA PRO A 114 -0.27 -2.64 15.61
C PRO A 114 -0.76 -3.36 14.35
N ASP A 115 -1.74 -2.82 13.64
CA ASP A 115 -2.28 -3.43 12.44
C ASP A 115 -1.23 -3.56 11.31
N HIS A 116 -0.31 -2.58 11.17
CA HIS A 116 0.81 -2.68 10.23
C HIS A 116 1.75 -3.82 10.60
N ARG A 117 2.13 -3.94 11.90
CA ARG A 117 2.97 -5.04 12.38
C ARG A 117 2.30 -6.38 12.16
N TYR A 118 1.01 -6.48 12.50
CA TYR A 118 0.27 -7.74 12.38
C TYR A 118 0.01 -8.12 10.92
N THR A 119 -0.27 -7.17 10.04
CA THR A 119 -0.28 -7.39 8.59
C THR A 119 1.03 -8.01 8.12
N SER A 120 2.16 -7.42 8.52
CA SER A 120 3.48 -7.95 8.19
C SER A 120 3.69 -9.36 8.71
N ILE A 121 3.36 -9.62 9.98
CA ILE A 121 3.51 -10.94 10.62
C ILE A 121 2.65 -11.99 9.91
N ILE A 122 1.38 -11.68 9.63
CA ILE A 122 0.45 -12.58 8.94
C ILE A 122 0.99 -12.96 7.54
N VAL A 123 1.48 -11.96 6.78
CA VAL A 123 2.06 -12.20 5.45
C VAL A 123 3.35 -13.01 5.52
N GLN A 124 4.23 -12.74 6.49
CA GLN A 124 5.45 -13.52 6.72
C GLN A 124 5.13 -14.97 7.09
N ASP A 125 4.17 -15.17 7.99
CA ASP A 125 3.72 -16.50 8.40
C ASP A 125 3.09 -17.28 7.23
N ALA A 126 2.45 -16.60 6.28
CA ALA A 126 1.89 -17.20 5.08
C ALA A 126 2.97 -17.59 4.04
N ALA A 127 4.11 -16.87 4.00
CA ALA A 127 5.10 -16.95 2.93
C ALA A 127 5.57 -18.37 2.61
N TYR A 128 5.95 -19.17 3.64
CA TYR A 128 6.32 -20.57 3.43
C TYR A 128 5.09 -21.46 3.21
N MET A 129 4.00 -21.19 3.93
CA MET A 129 2.82 -22.05 3.97
C MET A 129 2.06 -22.09 2.64
N VAL A 130 2.21 -21.09 1.78
CA VAL A 130 1.57 -21.06 0.44
C VAL A 130 2.00 -22.22 -0.45
N THR A 131 3.16 -22.84 -0.18
CA THR A 131 3.67 -24.02 -0.93
C THR A 131 3.36 -25.36 -0.26
N VAL A 132 2.80 -25.38 0.96
CA VAL A 132 2.54 -26.61 1.71
C VAL A 132 1.17 -27.22 1.33
N PRO A 133 1.11 -28.40 0.67
CA PRO A 133 -0.13 -28.93 0.10
C PRO A 133 -1.27 -29.14 1.12
N ASN A 134 -0.93 -29.60 2.33
CA ASN A 134 -1.90 -29.94 3.37
C ASN A 134 -2.37 -28.76 4.22
N ILE A 135 -1.88 -27.55 3.97
CA ILE A 135 -2.41 -26.30 4.53
C ILE A 135 -3.39 -25.73 3.52
N CYS A 136 -4.59 -25.32 3.94
CA CYS A 136 -5.68 -24.84 3.07
C CYS A 136 -5.86 -25.75 1.82
N PRO A 137 -6.17 -27.05 1.98
CA PRO A 137 -6.05 -28.05 0.90
C PRO A 137 -7.08 -27.87 -0.22
N PHE A 138 -8.12 -27.06 -0.01
CA PHE A 138 -9.15 -26.79 -1.01
C PHE A 138 -8.69 -25.79 -2.12
N ILE A 139 -7.55 -25.11 -1.90
CA ILE A 139 -6.94 -24.21 -2.89
C ILE A 139 -5.54 -24.75 -3.21
N ARG A 140 -5.29 -25.04 -4.48
CA ARG A 140 -4.00 -25.60 -4.91
C ARG A 140 -2.84 -24.73 -4.40
N HIS A 141 -1.86 -25.39 -3.77
CA HIS A 141 -0.62 -24.75 -3.31
C HIS A 141 0.18 -24.18 -4.49
N LEU A 142 1.06 -23.21 -4.21
CA LEU A 142 2.02 -22.71 -5.18
C LEU A 142 3.17 -23.69 -5.34
N ASP A 143 3.72 -23.79 -6.55
CA ASP A 143 4.89 -24.62 -6.84
C ASP A 143 6.19 -23.98 -6.31
N ARG A 144 6.19 -22.64 -6.09
CA ARG A 144 7.29 -21.85 -5.52
C ARG A 144 6.76 -20.66 -4.74
N ASN A 145 7.56 -20.19 -3.77
CA ASN A 145 7.23 -18.96 -3.05
C ASN A 145 7.36 -17.75 -4.00
N PRO A 146 6.47 -16.74 -3.87
CA PRO A 146 6.69 -15.44 -4.48
C PRO A 146 7.89 -14.73 -3.81
N ILE A 147 8.41 -13.70 -4.45
CA ILE A 147 9.33 -12.76 -3.82
C ILE A 147 8.53 -11.96 -2.79
N ILE A 148 9.05 -11.84 -1.56
CA ILE A 148 8.43 -11.02 -0.51
C ILE A 148 9.30 -9.76 -0.31
N MET A 149 8.68 -8.59 -0.34
CA MET A 149 9.34 -7.31 -0.11
C MET A 149 8.58 -6.46 0.91
N TYR A 150 9.33 -5.62 1.61
CA TYR A 150 8.75 -4.63 2.53
C TYR A 150 8.62 -3.27 1.85
N THR A 151 7.54 -2.57 2.17
CA THR A 151 7.34 -1.18 1.77
C THR A 151 8.17 -0.24 2.64
N HIS A 152 8.46 0.96 2.11
CA HIS A 152 9.22 2.00 2.80
C HIS A 152 8.49 2.50 4.06
N ASP A 153 9.27 2.78 5.12
CA ASP A 153 8.83 3.49 6.31
C ASP A 153 9.96 4.38 6.87
N ARG A 154 9.66 5.12 7.93
CA ARG A 154 10.61 6.05 8.58
C ARG A 154 11.00 5.66 10.00
N PHE A 155 10.73 4.42 10.40
CA PHE A 155 11.06 3.94 11.75
C PHE A 155 12.54 3.60 11.84
N SER A 156 13.18 4.16 12.85
CA SER A 156 14.61 3.95 13.11
C SER A 156 14.90 2.89 14.18
N LYS A 157 13.89 2.45 14.93
CA LYS A 157 14.05 1.47 16.02
C LYS A 157 13.17 0.25 15.78
N PRO A 158 13.65 -0.98 16.05
CA PRO A 158 15.01 -1.33 16.53
C PRO A 158 16.12 -1.08 15.49
N TYR A 159 15.80 -0.98 14.19
CA TYR A 159 16.74 -0.67 13.11
C TYR A 159 16.03 0.12 11.99
N PRO A 160 16.73 1.06 11.31
CA PRO A 160 16.16 1.89 10.28
C PRO A 160 15.84 1.06 9.02
N PHE A 161 14.99 1.61 8.15
CA PHE A 161 14.74 1.05 6.83
C PHE A 161 16.01 1.14 5.97
N GLN A 162 16.36 0.03 5.33
CA GLN A 162 17.50 -0.05 4.41
C GLN A 162 17.00 -0.52 3.04
N PRO A 163 16.77 0.39 2.08
CA PRO A 163 16.23 0.03 0.78
C PRO A 163 17.24 -0.74 -0.06
N ASN A 164 16.77 -1.80 -0.70
CA ASN A 164 17.50 -2.55 -1.72
C ASN A 164 17.04 -2.19 -3.14
N VAL A 165 15.83 -1.68 -3.26
CA VAL A 165 15.18 -1.27 -4.51
C VAL A 165 14.60 0.13 -4.31
N ALA A 166 14.71 0.96 -5.32
CA ALA A 166 14.03 2.24 -5.43
C ALA A 166 13.47 2.37 -6.85
N VAL A 167 12.23 2.81 -6.97
CA VAL A 167 11.51 2.87 -8.23
C VAL A 167 11.17 4.31 -8.57
N SER A 168 11.59 4.78 -9.75
CA SER A 168 11.14 6.09 -10.28
C SER A 168 9.67 6.04 -10.62
N ILE A 169 8.92 6.98 -10.06
CA ILE A 169 7.48 7.14 -10.32
C ILE A 169 7.16 8.45 -11.08
N ASP A 170 8.15 9.15 -11.62
CA ASP A 170 7.99 10.41 -12.34
C ASP A 170 6.89 10.37 -13.40
N ASN A 171 6.85 9.28 -14.18
CA ASN A 171 5.91 9.11 -15.30
C ASN A 171 4.49 8.71 -14.89
N VAL A 172 4.23 8.50 -13.61
CA VAL A 172 2.94 8.03 -13.07
C VAL A 172 2.53 8.80 -11.80
N ILE A 173 3.24 9.88 -11.47
CA ILE A 173 3.01 10.66 -10.26
C ILE A 173 1.59 11.23 -10.20
N GLU A 174 1.04 11.67 -11.34
CA GLU A 174 -0.32 12.19 -11.40
C GLU A 174 -1.35 11.09 -11.11
N GLN A 175 -1.17 9.89 -11.65
CA GLN A 175 -2.04 8.74 -11.36
C GLN A 175 -1.98 8.36 -9.88
N LYS A 176 -0.78 8.35 -9.28
CA LYS A 176 -0.65 8.13 -7.83
C LYS A 176 -1.39 9.20 -7.03
N LEU A 177 -1.25 10.47 -7.38
CA LEU A 177 -1.97 11.54 -6.70
C LEU A 177 -3.49 11.44 -6.89
N ASP A 178 -3.98 10.96 -8.04
CA ASP A 178 -5.40 10.74 -8.30
C ASP A 178 -5.94 9.57 -7.45
N MET A 179 -5.18 8.49 -7.28
CA MET A 179 -5.52 7.41 -6.36
C MET A 179 -5.65 7.93 -4.92
N LEU A 180 -4.66 8.69 -4.43
CA LEU A 180 -4.71 9.28 -3.10
C LEU A 180 -5.88 10.27 -2.93
N HIS A 181 -6.24 10.99 -3.98
CA HIS A 181 -7.36 11.94 -3.99
C HIS A 181 -8.72 11.24 -3.76
N CYS A 182 -8.86 9.99 -4.16
CA CYS A 182 -10.09 9.20 -3.95
C CYS A 182 -10.35 8.89 -2.46
N HIS A 183 -9.32 8.83 -1.63
CA HIS A 183 -9.46 8.56 -0.18
C HIS A 183 -9.81 9.84 0.59
N GLU A 184 -10.98 10.41 0.30
CA GLU A 184 -11.40 11.72 0.86
C GLU A 184 -11.46 11.71 2.38
N SER A 185 -12.00 10.66 2.99
CA SER A 185 -12.12 10.52 4.44
C SER A 185 -10.76 10.61 5.14
N GLN A 186 -9.71 10.20 4.46
CA GLN A 186 -8.35 10.18 5.01
C GLN A 186 -7.60 11.48 4.70
N PHE A 187 -7.46 11.85 3.42
CA PHE A 187 -6.59 12.96 3.02
C PHE A 187 -7.17 14.35 3.27
N TYR A 188 -8.50 14.47 3.41
CA TYR A 188 -9.16 15.77 3.63
C TYR A 188 -9.90 15.88 4.95
N GLU A 189 -10.01 14.78 5.72
CA GLU A 189 -10.72 14.77 6.98
C GLU A 189 -9.84 14.23 8.12
N TRP A 190 -9.51 12.94 8.15
CA TRP A 190 -8.82 12.31 9.28
C TRP A 190 -7.36 12.75 9.45
N LEU A 191 -6.54 12.64 8.41
CA LEU A 191 -5.12 12.98 8.51
C LEU A 191 -4.88 14.47 8.82
N PRO A 192 -5.60 15.44 8.18
CA PRO A 192 -5.53 16.83 8.58
C PRO A 192 -6.03 17.08 10.00
N TYR A 193 -7.12 16.44 10.43
CA TYR A 193 -7.61 16.54 11.81
C TYR A 193 -6.56 16.06 12.80
N ASN A 194 -6.00 14.88 12.59
CA ASN A 194 -4.97 14.31 13.46
C ASN A 194 -3.69 15.15 13.53
N ALA A 195 -3.39 15.89 12.46
CA ALA A 195 -2.28 16.83 12.40
C ALA A 195 -2.63 18.25 12.92
N GLY A 196 -3.87 18.53 13.37
CA GLY A 196 -4.32 19.85 13.81
C GLY A 196 -4.42 20.87 12.67
N ARG A 197 -4.63 20.42 11.42
CA ARG A 197 -4.59 21.23 10.19
C ARG A 197 -5.89 21.14 9.37
N LEU A 198 -6.99 20.75 9.99
CA LEU A 198 -8.26 20.57 9.27
C LEU A 198 -8.77 21.86 8.60
N ASP A 199 -8.52 23.01 9.22
CA ASP A 199 -8.93 24.32 8.69
C ASP A 199 -8.16 24.75 7.44
N GLU A 200 -7.02 24.11 7.15
CA GLU A 200 -6.23 24.37 5.93
C GLU A 200 -6.78 23.65 4.70
N VAL A 201 -7.70 22.68 4.89
CA VAL A 201 -8.23 21.87 3.79
C VAL A 201 -9.20 22.67 2.93
N PRO A 202 -8.94 22.79 1.61
CA PRO A 202 -9.82 23.51 0.71
C PRO A 202 -11.22 22.88 0.61
N LYS A 203 -12.20 23.70 0.24
CA LYS A 203 -13.60 23.26 0.14
C LYS A 203 -13.94 22.63 -1.21
N THR A 204 -13.30 23.07 -2.31
CA THR A 204 -13.62 22.56 -3.65
C THR A 204 -12.77 21.34 -4.00
N PRO A 205 -13.29 20.36 -4.77
CA PRO A 205 -12.52 19.17 -5.17
C PRO A 205 -11.22 19.52 -5.93
N ILE A 206 -11.27 20.49 -6.82
CA ILE A 206 -10.11 20.94 -7.61
C ILE A 206 -9.01 21.49 -6.71
N ASP A 207 -9.37 22.33 -5.73
CA ASP A 207 -8.39 22.91 -4.81
C ASP A 207 -7.89 21.86 -3.82
N ARG A 208 -8.73 20.91 -3.39
CA ARG A 208 -8.33 19.75 -2.60
C ARG A 208 -7.24 18.93 -3.31
N ARG A 209 -7.43 18.61 -4.59
CA ARG A 209 -6.44 17.86 -5.38
C ARG A 209 -5.09 18.60 -5.47
N LYS A 210 -5.11 19.93 -5.70
CA LYS A 210 -3.90 20.77 -5.69
C LYS A 210 -3.22 20.80 -4.33
N TRP A 211 -4.02 20.98 -3.28
CA TRP A 211 -3.53 20.98 -1.91
C TRP A 211 -2.88 19.64 -1.55
N LEU A 212 -3.52 18.50 -1.89
CA LEU A 212 -2.95 17.18 -1.72
C LEU A 212 -1.59 17.04 -2.42
N ALA A 213 -1.50 17.47 -3.67
CA ALA A 213 -0.24 17.44 -4.42
C ALA A 213 0.87 18.23 -3.69
N GLN A 214 0.58 19.44 -3.20
CA GLN A 214 1.53 20.23 -2.42
C GLN A 214 2.00 19.53 -1.14
N GLN A 215 1.12 18.80 -0.47
CA GLN A 215 1.46 18.06 0.75
C GLN A 215 2.28 16.78 0.46
N ARG A 216 2.04 16.09 -0.66
CA ARG A 216 2.58 14.75 -0.92
C ARG A 216 3.79 14.72 -1.84
N LEU A 217 3.88 15.61 -2.83
CA LEU A 217 5.03 15.63 -3.76
C LEU A 217 6.36 15.81 -3.04
N GLY A 218 6.39 16.63 -1.98
CA GLY A 218 7.59 16.78 -1.15
C GLY A 218 8.07 15.49 -0.50
N GLN A 219 7.16 14.60 -0.12
CA GLN A 219 7.52 13.30 0.47
C GLN A 219 8.15 12.36 -0.55
N PHE A 220 7.57 12.25 -1.75
CA PHE A 220 8.10 11.40 -2.82
C PHE A 220 9.43 11.92 -3.37
N LYS A 221 9.57 13.27 -3.42
CA LYS A 221 10.83 13.92 -3.73
C LYS A 221 11.90 13.62 -2.68
N HIS A 222 11.55 13.70 -1.40
CA HIS A 222 12.47 13.38 -0.29
C HIS A 222 12.98 11.95 -0.39
N ILE A 223 12.13 10.96 -0.70
CA ILE A 223 12.55 9.56 -0.92
C ILE A 223 13.56 9.48 -2.07
N ALA A 224 13.30 10.17 -3.19
CA ALA A 224 14.22 10.18 -4.31
C ALA A 224 15.58 10.83 -3.95
N ASP A 225 15.56 11.92 -3.19
CA ASP A 225 16.77 12.63 -2.77
C ASP A 225 17.56 11.82 -1.72
N GLU A 226 16.90 11.22 -0.73
CA GLU A 226 17.52 10.39 0.31
C GLU A 226 18.20 9.13 -0.27
N HIS A 227 17.58 8.54 -1.31
CA HIS A 227 18.08 7.31 -1.92
C HIS A 227 18.69 7.52 -3.30
N ARG A 228 19.24 8.72 -3.54
CA ARG A 228 19.83 9.13 -4.82
C ARG A 228 20.91 8.18 -5.32
N ASP A 229 21.79 7.74 -4.45
CA ASP A 229 22.88 6.81 -4.81
C ASP A 229 22.33 5.45 -5.27
N LEU A 230 21.26 4.96 -4.64
CA LEU A 230 20.58 3.74 -5.06
C LEU A 230 19.92 3.92 -6.43
N LEU A 231 19.25 5.05 -6.66
CA LEU A 231 18.65 5.38 -7.96
C LEU A 231 19.73 5.47 -9.07
N ILE A 232 20.86 6.11 -8.80
CA ILE A 232 22.00 6.17 -9.74
C ILE A 232 22.54 4.77 -10.02
N LYS A 233 22.69 3.94 -9.01
CA LYS A 233 23.12 2.54 -9.15
C LYS A 233 22.18 1.73 -10.04
N LEU A 234 20.85 1.91 -9.88
CA LEU A 234 19.83 1.13 -10.59
C LEU A 234 19.55 1.67 -12.01
N TYR A 235 19.57 2.97 -12.22
CA TYR A 235 19.17 3.62 -13.48
C TYR A 235 20.32 4.25 -14.27
N GLY A 236 21.54 4.26 -13.72
CA GLY A 236 22.71 4.94 -14.29
C GLY A 236 22.77 6.43 -13.90
N GLN A 237 23.97 7.03 -14.00
CA GLN A 237 24.27 8.38 -13.50
C GLN A 237 23.32 9.44 -14.07
N GLN A 238 23.10 9.45 -15.37
CA GLN A 238 22.29 10.47 -16.02
C GLN A 238 20.81 10.35 -15.65
N LYS A 239 20.20 9.16 -15.76
CA LYS A 239 18.79 8.95 -15.48
C LYS A 239 18.52 9.00 -13.99
N GLY A 240 19.28 8.24 -13.19
CA GLY A 240 19.11 8.16 -11.73
C GLY A 240 19.32 9.51 -11.04
N GLY A 241 20.27 10.33 -11.53
CA GLY A 241 20.51 11.67 -11.02
C GLY A 241 19.36 12.67 -11.21
N ASN A 242 18.50 12.44 -12.21
CA ASN A 242 17.40 13.34 -12.58
C ASN A 242 16.02 12.88 -12.12
N ILE A 243 15.88 11.69 -11.48
CA ILE A 243 14.62 11.21 -10.93
C ILE A 243 14.11 12.17 -9.85
N GLN A 244 12.88 12.63 -9.98
CA GLN A 244 12.27 13.60 -9.08
C GLN A 244 11.47 12.93 -7.97
N TYR A 245 10.79 11.82 -8.26
CA TYR A 245 9.89 11.12 -7.33
C TYR A 245 10.19 9.61 -7.34
N ALA A 246 10.23 9.01 -6.15
CA ALA A 246 10.50 7.57 -5.98
C ALA A 246 9.61 6.93 -4.90
N GLU A 247 9.50 5.61 -5.00
CA GLU A 247 8.97 4.68 -4.00
C GLU A 247 10.01 3.61 -3.67
#